data_a988094b9910bacdbfc8aef5e53b1dc4
#
_entry.id   a988094b9910bacdbfc8aef5e53b1dc4
#
_cell.length_a   1.000
_cell.length_b   1.000
_cell.length_c   1.000
_cell.angle_alpha   90.00
_cell.angle_beta   90.00
_cell.angle_gamma   90.00
#
_symmetry.space_group_name_H-M   'P 1'
#
loop_
_entity.id
_entity.type
_entity.pdbx_description
1 polymer ?
#
loop_
_entity_poly.entity_id
_entity_poly.type
_entity_poly.pdbx_seq_one_letter_code
_entity_poly.pdbx_strand_id
1 'polypeptide(L)'
;MVKFGSEILKSQDVFLYGFGLAGRWLSANCDIKNNIKGFIDTDFKKVGKIHNKLDCISIETAQKLCNEDTILIITVVDIQDVLPILKVIPHKKWIALGAFLDNTQVLNSDNLEESNKFIEYTLKAVEDCHKGWLNPKQLFMRSIDVVITERCSLKCKDCSNLMQYFEAPVNITYDEIIDDFNNLISAVDHIYEIRLIGGE
;
A
#
# COMPACT_ATOMS: atom_id res chain seq x y z
N MET A 1 2.94 -8.25 -16.96
CA MET A 1 1.60 -8.83 -16.66
C MET A 1 1.75 -9.76 -15.47
N VAL A 2 0.97 -9.52 -14.41
CA VAL A 2 1.00 -10.34 -13.17
C VAL A 2 0.41 -11.72 -13.43
N LYS A 3 1.11 -12.76 -12.94
CA LYS A 3 0.69 -14.17 -13.09
C LYS A 3 0.36 -14.74 -11.71
N PHE A 4 -0.88 -15.15 -11.50
CA PHE A 4 -1.36 -15.71 -10.23
C PHE A 4 -1.28 -17.25 -10.16
N GLY A 5 -0.78 -17.91 -11.20
CA GLY A 5 -0.75 -19.37 -11.27
C GLY A 5 -2.12 -19.96 -11.59
N SER A 6 -2.17 -20.72 -12.65
CA SER A 6 -3.35 -20.85 -13.49
C SER A 6 -4.52 -21.69 -12.96
N GLU A 7 -4.33 -22.62 -12.05
CA GLU A 7 -5.40 -23.63 -11.78
C GLU A 7 -6.37 -23.23 -10.69
N ILE A 8 -5.91 -22.46 -9.69
CA ILE A 8 -6.72 -22.12 -8.51
C ILE A 8 -7.69 -20.97 -8.79
N LEU A 9 -7.34 -20.07 -9.74
CA LEU A 9 -8.09 -18.83 -9.96
C LEU A 9 -8.99 -18.86 -11.19
N LYS A 10 -8.79 -19.79 -12.13
CA LYS A 10 -9.53 -19.79 -13.41
C LYS A 10 -11.02 -20.10 -13.30
N SER A 11 -11.46 -20.71 -12.23
CA SER A 11 -12.86 -21.14 -12.02
C SER A 11 -13.60 -20.39 -10.92
N GLN A 12 -12.97 -19.40 -10.27
CA GLN A 12 -13.50 -18.73 -9.09
C GLN A 12 -13.76 -17.25 -9.35
N ASP A 13 -14.79 -16.72 -8.70
CA ASP A 13 -15.06 -15.28 -8.71
C ASP A 13 -14.00 -14.54 -7.89
N VAL A 14 -13.41 -13.51 -8.48
CA VAL A 14 -12.35 -12.71 -7.87
C VAL A 14 -12.83 -11.29 -7.67
N PHE A 15 -12.65 -10.74 -6.48
CA PHE A 15 -12.82 -9.32 -6.22
C PHE A 15 -11.49 -8.68 -5.80
N LEU A 16 -11.25 -7.47 -6.27
CA LEU A 16 -10.08 -6.68 -5.92
C LEU A 16 -10.44 -5.77 -4.73
N TYR A 17 -9.80 -5.96 -3.60
CA TYR A 17 -9.98 -5.06 -2.46
C TYR A 17 -9.07 -3.85 -2.62
N GLY A 18 -9.67 -2.69 -2.83
CA GLY A 18 -9.04 -1.40 -3.11
C GLY A 18 -9.27 -0.91 -4.54
N PHE A 19 -10.04 0.19 -4.71
CA PHE A 19 -10.27 0.90 -5.97
C PHE A 19 -9.18 1.96 -6.23
N GLY A 20 -7.99 1.77 -5.65
CA GLY A 20 -6.82 2.64 -5.84
C GLY A 20 -6.10 2.38 -7.17
N LEU A 21 -4.93 3.01 -7.33
CA LEU A 21 -4.10 2.85 -8.55
C LEU A 21 -3.69 1.40 -8.78
N ALA A 22 -3.21 0.70 -7.75
CA ALA A 22 -2.77 -0.69 -7.87
C ALA A 22 -3.92 -1.63 -8.28
N GLY A 23 -5.11 -1.49 -7.68
CA GLY A 23 -6.27 -2.31 -8.03
C GLY A 23 -6.72 -2.07 -9.47
N ARG A 24 -6.84 -0.81 -9.88
CA ARG A 24 -7.23 -0.47 -11.25
C ARG A 24 -6.19 -0.94 -12.28
N TRP A 25 -4.91 -0.77 -11.99
CA TRP A 25 -3.84 -1.28 -12.84
C TRP A 25 -3.89 -2.82 -12.95
N LEU A 26 -4.08 -3.52 -11.83
CA LEU A 26 -4.14 -4.98 -11.81
C LEU A 26 -5.29 -5.51 -12.66
N SER A 27 -6.46 -4.86 -12.64
CA SER A 27 -7.65 -5.29 -13.40
C SER A 27 -7.40 -5.43 -14.90
N ALA A 28 -6.41 -4.70 -15.43
CA ALA A 28 -6.02 -4.76 -16.85
C ALA A 28 -4.73 -5.60 -17.07
N ASN A 29 -3.89 -5.79 -16.05
CA ASN A 29 -2.53 -6.27 -16.18
C ASN A 29 -2.27 -7.64 -15.49
N CYS A 30 -3.27 -8.52 -15.44
CA CYS A 30 -3.11 -9.88 -14.89
C CYS A 30 -3.67 -10.95 -15.83
N ASP A 31 -3.25 -12.19 -15.57
CA ASP A 31 -3.69 -13.36 -16.33
C ASP A 31 -5.12 -13.83 -15.99
N ILE A 32 -5.68 -13.33 -14.90
CA ILE A 32 -7.02 -13.67 -14.39
C ILE A 32 -8.08 -12.57 -14.62
N LYS A 33 -7.80 -11.58 -15.46
CA LYS A 33 -8.68 -10.41 -15.66
C LYS A 33 -10.13 -10.76 -15.98
N ASN A 34 -10.39 -11.90 -16.63
CA ASN A 34 -11.75 -12.35 -16.98
C ASN A 34 -12.52 -12.92 -15.78
N ASN A 35 -11.84 -13.24 -14.68
CA ASN A 35 -12.43 -13.76 -13.44
C ASN A 35 -12.74 -12.63 -12.45
N ILE A 36 -12.21 -11.44 -12.68
CA ILE A 36 -12.45 -10.29 -11.81
C ILE A 36 -13.88 -9.81 -12.01
N LYS A 37 -14.67 -9.78 -10.94
CA LYS A 37 -16.08 -9.39 -10.93
C LYS A 37 -16.30 -7.94 -10.50
N GLY A 38 -15.36 -7.35 -9.78
CA GLY A 38 -15.47 -5.98 -9.32
C GLY A 38 -14.38 -5.59 -8.32
N PHE A 39 -14.52 -4.39 -7.82
CA PHE A 39 -13.71 -3.85 -6.75
C PHE A 39 -14.54 -3.72 -5.47
N ILE A 40 -13.89 -3.83 -4.33
CA ILE A 40 -14.47 -3.55 -3.01
C ILE A 40 -13.67 -2.40 -2.40
N ASP A 41 -14.33 -1.38 -1.90
CA ASP A 41 -13.64 -0.28 -1.19
C ASP A 41 -14.52 0.25 -0.05
N THR A 42 -13.87 0.74 1.02
CA THR A 42 -14.53 1.38 2.16
C THR A 42 -14.83 2.85 1.93
N ASP A 43 -14.11 3.48 1.00
CA ASP A 43 -14.31 4.90 0.70
C ASP A 43 -15.60 5.09 -0.12
N PHE A 44 -16.62 5.68 0.52
CA PHE A 44 -17.92 5.95 -0.11
C PHE A 44 -17.82 6.81 -1.37
N LYS A 45 -16.75 7.62 -1.52
CA LYS A 45 -16.51 8.42 -2.74
C LYS A 45 -16.09 7.58 -3.94
N LYS A 46 -15.67 6.34 -3.70
CA LYS A 46 -15.25 5.38 -4.73
C LYS A 46 -16.35 4.39 -5.07
N VAL A 47 -17.20 4.06 -4.12
CA VAL A 47 -18.36 3.16 -4.32
C VAL A 47 -19.26 3.71 -5.43
N GLY A 48 -19.68 2.85 -6.34
CA GLY A 48 -20.45 3.19 -7.54
C GLY A 48 -19.61 3.68 -8.72
N LYS A 49 -18.30 3.87 -8.58
CA LYS A 49 -17.42 4.15 -9.73
C LYS A 49 -17.15 2.88 -10.52
N ILE A 50 -16.88 3.06 -11.82
CA ILE A 50 -16.61 1.97 -12.75
C ILE A 50 -15.22 2.15 -13.35
N HIS A 51 -14.47 1.05 -13.45
CA HIS A 51 -13.21 0.99 -14.16
C HIS A 51 -13.11 -0.33 -14.95
N ASN A 52 -12.81 -0.25 -16.24
CA ASN A 52 -12.76 -1.41 -17.16
C ASN A 52 -14.04 -2.27 -17.11
N LYS A 53 -15.22 -1.64 -17.03
CA LYS A 53 -16.54 -2.30 -16.90
C LYS A 53 -16.73 -3.08 -15.59
N LEU A 54 -15.91 -2.84 -14.59
CA LEU A 54 -15.98 -3.43 -13.27
C LEU A 54 -16.44 -2.37 -12.27
N ASP A 55 -17.48 -2.68 -11.52
CA ASP A 55 -18.05 -1.79 -10.50
C ASP A 55 -17.21 -1.81 -9.21
N CYS A 56 -17.12 -0.67 -8.55
CA CYS A 56 -16.63 -0.56 -7.18
C CYS A 56 -17.83 -0.64 -6.23
N ILE A 57 -17.89 -1.68 -5.41
CA ILE A 57 -18.99 -1.97 -4.49
C ILE A 57 -18.61 -1.69 -3.03
N SER A 58 -19.60 -1.45 -2.18
CA SER A 58 -19.41 -1.31 -0.75
C SER A 58 -19.21 -2.66 -0.06
N ILE A 59 -18.79 -2.61 1.21
CA ILE A 59 -18.64 -3.82 2.05
C ILE A 59 -19.96 -4.55 2.20
N GLU A 60 -21.07 -3.82 2.43
CA GLU A 60 -22.41 -4.41 2.59
C GLU A 60 -22.87 -5.12 1.31
N THR A 61 -22.50 -4.57 0.16
CA THR A 61 -22.79 -5.22 -1.14
C THR A 61 -21.91 -6.45 -1.33
N ALA A 62 -20.63 -6.36 -0.97
CA ALA A 62 -19.70 -7.48 -1.04
C ALA A 62 -20.14 -8.65 -0.14
N GLN A 63 -20.66 -8.39 1.06
CA GLN A 63 -21.21 -9.41 1.95
C GLN A 63 -22.36 -10.22 1.33
N LYS A 64 -23.09 -9.62 0.39
CA LYS A 64 -24.22 -10.26 -0.29
C LYS A 64 -23.82 -10.99 -1.57
N LEU A 65 -22.80 -10.50 -2.25
CA LEU A 65 -22.35 -11.03 -3.56
C LEU A 65 -21.24 -12.07 -3.43
N CYS A 66 -20.36 -11.93 -2.44
CA CYS A 66 -19.28 -12.88 -2.19
C CYS A 66 -19.81 -14.13 -1.46
N ASN A 67 -19.14 -15.23 -1.66
CA ASN A 67 -19.45 -16.52 -1.03
C ASN A 67 -18.15 -17.28 -0.66
N GLU A 68 -18.29 -18.49 -0.11
CA GLU A 68 -17.17 -19.33 0.33
C GLU A 68 -16.21 -19.78 -0.80
N ASP A 69 -16.57 -19.56 -2.07
CA ASP A 69 -15.70 -19.83 -3.21
C ASP A 69 -15.01 -18.56 -3.76
N THR A 70 -15.37 -17.38 -3.26
CA THR A 70 -14.81 -16.10 -3.69
C THR A 70 -13.36 -15.96 -3.27
N ILE A 71 -12.54 -15.39 -4.14
CA ILE A 71 -11.16 -14.98 -3.83
C ILE A 71 -11.08 -13.46 -3.75
N LEU A 72 -10.45 -12.96 -2.69
CA LEU A 72 -10.16 -11.54 -2.51
C LEU A 72 -8.68 -11.28 -2.80
N ILE A 73 -8.37 -10.33 -3.67
CA ILE A 73 -7.00 -9.87 -3.89
C ILE A 73 -6.84 -8.49 -3.25
N ILE A 74 -5.98 -8.40 -2.26
CA ILE A 74 -5.70 -7.16 -1.54
C ILE A 74 -4.73 -6.33 -2.37
N THR A 75 -5.15 -5.11 -2.74
CA THR A 75 -4.40 -4.18 -3.58
C THR A 75 -4.07 -2.86 -2.89
N VAL A 76 -4.55 -2.67 -1.66
CA VAL A 76 -4.15 -1.54 -0.79
C VAL A 76 -2.78 -1.79 -0.20
N VAL A 77 -2.07 -0.74 0.18
CA VAL A 77 -0.70 -0.85 0.71
C VAL A 77 -0.68 -1.58 2.05
N ASP A 78 -1.57 -1.22 2.98
CA ASP A 78 -1.56 -1.73 4.35
C ASP A 78 -2.55 -2.89 4.52
N ILE A 79 -2.04 -4.11 4.59
CA ILE A 79 -2.86 -5.31 4.80
C ILE A 79 -3.55 -5.27 6.17
N GLN A 80 -2.87 -4.80 7.20
CA GLN A 80 -3.40 -4.76 8.58
C GLN A 80 -4.71 -3.97 8.68
N ASP A 81 -4.89 -2.92 7.89
CA ASP A 81 -6.11 -2.11 7.88
C ASP A 81 -7.32 -2.86 7.29
N VAL A 82 -7.04 -3.89 6.50
CA VAL A 82 -8.06 -4.69 5.80
C VAL A 82 -8.49 -5.90 6.62
N LEU A 83 -7.65 -6.43 7.49
CA LEU A 83 -7.92 -7.67 8.22
C LEU A 83 -9.26 -7.70 8.98
N PRO A 84 -9.69 -6.63 9.67
CA PRO A 84 -11.01 -6.61 10.30
C PRO A 84 -12.16 -6.74 9.31
N ILE A 85 -12.00 -6.17 8.10
CA ILE A 85 -13.01 -6.16 7.04
C ILE A 85 -13.09 -7.52 6.35
N LEU A 86 -11.96 -8.18 6.16
CA LEU A 86 -11.94 -9.54 5.58
C LEU A 86 -12.75 -10.53 6.41
N LYS A 87 -12.82 -10.35 7.73
CA LYS A 87 -13.60 -11.23 8.62
C LYS A 87 -15.10 -11.17 8.37
N VAL A 88 -15.62 -10.13 7.76
CA VAL A 88 -17.06 -9.94 7.54
C VAL A 88 -17.49 -10.18 6.11
N ILE A 89 -16.58 -10.36 5.16
CA ILE A 89 -16.87 -10.68 3.76
C ILE A 89 -16.67 -12.19 3.57
N PRO A 90 -17.69 -12.95 3.13
CA PRO A 90 -17.50 -14.37 2.82
C PRO A 90 -16.45 -14.56 1.72
N HIS A 91 -15.47 -15.42 1.94
CA HIS A 91 -14.45 -15.72 0.95
C HIS A 91 -13.73 -17.03 1.27
N LYS A 92 -13.22 -17.69 0.25
CA LYS A 92 -12.41 -18.91 0.38
C LYS A 92 -11.02 -18.59 0.92
N LYS A 93 -10.40 -17.57 0.33
CA LYS A 93 -9.09 -17.08 0.72
C LYS A 93 -8.88 -15.64 0.23
N TRP A 94 -7.97 -14.96 0.86
CA TRP A 94 -7.43 -13.71 0.35
C TRP A 94 -5.97 -13.87 -0.08
N ILE A 95 -5.54 -13.01 -0.97
CA ILE A 95 -4.20 -12.99 -1.57
C ILE A 95 -3.67 -11.57 -1.48
N ALA A 96 -2.44 -11.41 -1.00
CA ALA A 96 -1.73 -10.14 -1.02
C ALA A 96 -1.08 -9.93 -2.39
N LEU A 97 -1.47 -8.89 -3.12
CA LEU A 97 -0.94 -8.59 -4.46
C LEU A 97 0.59 -8.53 -4.48
N GLY A 98 1.21 -7.92 -3.48
CA GLY A 98 2.67 -7.72 -3.42
C GLY A 98 3.48 -9.02 -3.46
N ALA A 99 2.89 -10.15 -3.04
CA ALA A 99 3.54 -11.46 -3.15
C ALA A 99 3.75 -11.93 -4.60
N PHE A 100 3.02 -11.33 -5.55
CA PHE A 100 3.05 -11.67 -6.98
C PHE A 100 3.65 -10.55 -7.85
N LEU A 101 4.05 -9.44 -7.23
CA LEU A 101 4.79 -8.39 -7.90
C LEU A 101 6.28 -8.74 -7.90
N ASP A 102 6.92 -8.43 -9.03
CA ASP A 102 8.35 -8.53 -9.22
C ASP A 102 8.84 -7.23 -9.86
N ASN A 103 9.87 -6.64 -9.30
CA ASN A 103 10.48 -5.39 -9.76
C ASN A 103 10.78 -5.37 -11.27
N THR A 104 11.08 -6.53 -11.85
CA THR A 104 11.40 -6.66 -13.28
C THR A 104 10.17 -6.48 -14.20
N GLN A 105 8.95 -6.63 -13.69
CA GLN A 105 7.72 -6.56 -14.48
C GLN A 105 7.16 -5.15 -14.63
N VAL A 106 7.50 -4.27 -13.71
CA VAL A 106 7.01 -2.89 -13.64
C VAL A 106 7.92 -1.93 -14.41
N LEU A 107 9.23 -2.20 -14.44
CA LEU A 107 10.27 -1.31 -14.99
C LEU A 107 10.51 -1.42 -16.50
N ASN A 108 9.86 -2.32 -17.21
CA ASN A 108 10.16 -2.61 -18.63
C ASN A 108 9.26 -1.89 -19.65
N SER A 109 8.71 -0.73 -19.33
CA SER A 109 8.00 0.08 -20.32
C SER A 109 8.80 1.35 -20.64
N ASP A 110 9.50 1.34 -21.77
CA ASP A 110 10.40 2.39 -22.26
C ASP A 110 9.71 3.74 -22.62
N ASN A 111 8.42 3.91 -22.31
CA ASN A 111 7.64 5.12 -22.56
C ASN A 111 6.76 5.48 -21.36
N LEU A 112 7.37 6.01 -20.30
CA LEU A 112 6.68 6.39 -19.09
C LEU A 112 6.34 7.89 -19.06
N GLU A 113 5.09 8.23 -19.42
CA GLU A 113 4.47 9.50 -19.04
C GLU A 113 4.42 9.64 -17.51
N GLU A 114 4.35 10.86 -16.97
CA GLU A 114 4.34 11.11 -15.51
C GLU A 114 3.32 10.27 -14.73
N SER A 115 2.17 9.95 -15.35
CA SER A 115 1.16 9.06 -14.77
C SER A 115 1.67 7.65 -14.45
N ASN A 116 2.67 7.17 -15.18
CA ASN A 116 3.24 5.84 -14.99
C ASN A 116 4.20 5.77 -13.80
N LYS A 117 4.91 6.85 -13.47
CA LYS A 117 5.78 6.92 -12.29
C LYS A 117 5.00 6.76 -10.99
N PHE A 118 3.77 7.33 -10.91
CA PHE A 118 2.89 7.12 -9.76
C PHE A 118 2.41 5.69 -9.62
N ILE A 119 2.15 5.01 -10.74
CA ILE A 119 1.78 3.58 -10.72
C ILE A 119 2.95 2.75 -10.22
N GLU A 120 4.15 2.97 -10.73
CA GLU A 120 5.37 2.26 -10.30
C GLU A 120 5.62 2.45 -8.81
N TYR A 121 5.61 3.69 -8.33
CA TYR A 121 5.76 3.98 -6.91
C TYR A 121 4.70 3.27 -6.06
N THR A 122 3.44 3.30 -6.49
CA THR A 122 2.35 2.63 -5.77
C THR A 122 2.52 1.12 -5.75
N LEU A 123 2.90 0.51 -6.88
CA LEU A 123 3.12 -0.93 -6.97
C LEU A 123 4.32 -1.36 -6.14
N LYS A 124 5.39 -0.56 -6.13
CA LYS A 124 6.55 -0.80 -5.27
C LYS A 124 6.17 -0.75 -3.80
N ALA A 125 5.37 0.24 -3.38
CA ALA A 125 4.86 0.32 -2.02
C ALA A 125 4.03 -0.92 -1.64
N VAL A 126 3.13 -1.35 -2.52
CA VAL A 126 2.33 -2.56 -2.31
C VAL A 126 3.22 -3.80 -2.22
N GLU A 127 4.22 -3.93 -3.08
CA GLU A 127 5.16 -5.05 -3.07
C GLU A 127 5.91 -5.12 -1.74
N ASP A 128 6.56 -4.04 -1.35
CA ASP A 128 7.42 -4.00 -0.16
C ASP A 128 6.60 -4.21 1.12
N CYS A 129 5.47 -3.51 1.26
CA CYS A 129 4.63 -3.65 2.45
C CYS A 129 4.00 -5.03 2.56
N HIS A 130 3.54 -5.61 1.46
CA HIS A 130 2.95 -6.96 1.47
C HIS A 130 3.98 -8.04 1.75
N LYS A 131 5.17 -7.96 1.11
CA LYS A 131 6.25 -8.92 1.36
C LYS A 131 6.78 -8.83 2.79
N GLY A 132 6.93 -7.62 3.32
CA GLY A 132 7.30 -7.40 4.71
C GLY A 132 6.27 -8.00 5.68
N TRP A 133 4.98 -7.73 5.46
CA TRP A 133 3.91 -8.26 6.30
C TRP A 133 3.79 -9.80 6.25
N LEU A 134 4.01 -10.41 5.07
CA LEU A 134 3.96 -11.86 4.89
C LEU A 134 5.18 -12.58 5.47
N ASN A 135 6.25 -11.87 5.80
CA ASN A 135 7.45 -12.44 6.40
C ASN A 135 7.61 -12.05 7.88
N PRO A 136 6.97 -12.76 8.82
CA PRO A 136 6.97 -12.39 10.24
C PRO A 136 8.33 -12.51 10.93
N LYS A 137 9.34 -13.05 10.25
CA LYS A 137 10.72 -13.15 10.76
C LYS A 137 11.54 -11.90 10.48
N GLN A 138 11.04 -11.00 9.64
CA GLN A 138 11.69 -9.74 9.31
C GLN A 138 11.01 -8.58 10.02
N LEU A 139 11.80 -7.68 10.57
CA LEU A 139 11.31 -6.42 11.09
C LEU A 139 11.18 -5.42 9.94
N PHE A 140 9.96 -5.25 9.46
CA PHE A 140 9.62 -4.31 8.41
C PHE A 140 9.09 -3.01 9.01
N MET A 141 9.69 -1.89 8.64
CA MET A 141 9.24 -0.55 9.02
C MET A 141 8.75 0.21 7.78
N ARG A 142 7.48 0.59 7.78
CA ARG A 142 6.87 1.27 6.62
C ARG A 142 7.44 2.67 6.41
N SER A 143 7.40 3.49 7.45
CA SER A 143 7.94 4.85 7.38
C SER A 143 8.48 5.29 8.73
N ILE A 144 9.49 6.14 8.69
CA ILE A 144 10.05 6.79 9.85
C ILE A 144 10.25 8.28 9.56
N ASP A 145 9.86 9.10 10.52
CA ASP A 145 10.10 10.54 10.52
C ASP A 145 11.32 10.84 11.38
N VAL A 146 12.35 11.40 10.78
CA VAL A 146 13.57 11.81 11.47
C VAL A 146 13.55 13.34 11.60
N VAL A 147 13.39 13.84 12.81
CA VAL A 147 13.39 15.26 13.12
C VAL A 147 14.83 15.74 13.23
N ILE A 148 15.31 16.44 12.21
CA ILE A 148 16.70 16.96 12.17
C ILE A 148 16.87 18.30 12.91
N THR A 149 15.78 19.04 13.07
CA THR A 149 15.74 20.28 13.86
C THR A 149 14.35 20.52 14.43
N GLU A 150 14.28 20.96 15.66
CA GLU A 150 13.05 21.43 16.31
C GLU A 150 12.85 22.95 16.12
N ARG A 151 13.81 23.63 15.51
CA ARG A 151 13.75 25.08 15.27
C ARG A 151 12.96 25.35 14.01
N CYS A 152 12.03 26.30 14.09
CA CYS A 152 11.25 26.79 12.96
C CYS A 152 11.03 28.31 13.10
N SER A 153 11.28 29.06 12.04
CA SER A 153 10.99 30.49 11.99
C SER A 153 9.50 30.76 11.79
N LEU A 154 8.75 29.80 11.27
CA LEU A 154 7.33 29.90 11.02
C LEU A 154 6.53 29.53 12.28
N LYS A 155 5.41 30.23 12.50
CA LYS A 155 4.45 29.95 13.56
C LYS A 155 3.11 29.51 12.97
N CYS A 156 3.16 28.41 12.19
CA CYS A 156 1.97 27.89 11.51
C CYS A 156 0.94 27.44 12.53
N LYS A 157 -0.31 27.89 12.37
CA LYS A 157 -1.42 27.55 13.27
C LYS A 157 -1.66 26.04 13.36
N ASP A 158 -1.53 25.35 12.22
CA ASP A 158 -1.82 23.90 12.09
C ASP A 158 -0.49 23.12 11.82
N CYS A 159 0.55 23.41 12.58
CA CYS A 159 1.83 22.70 12.48
C CYS A 159 1.69 21.30 13.05
N SER A 160 1.85 20.28 12.22
CA SER A 160 1.77 18.87 12.63
C SER A 160 2.86 18.46 13.62
N ASN A 161 4.02 19.11 13.56
CA ASN A 161 5.16 18.83 14.44
C ASN A 161 5.17 19.70 15.71
N LEU A 162 4.22 20.63 15.86
CA LEU A 162 4.07 21.52 17.01
C LEU A 162 5.33 22.32 17.37
N MET A 163 6.21 22.59 16.40
CA MET A 163 7.53 23.22 16.63
C MET A 163 7.45 24.59 17.28
N GLN A 164 6.36 25.33 17.08
CA GLN A 164 6.16 26.64 17.71
C GLN A 164 5.99 26.59 19.24
N TYR A 165 5.79 25.40 19.81
CA TYR A 165 5.61 25.19 21.25
C TYR A 165 6.85 24.67 21.97
N PHE A 166 7.94 24.39 21.25
CA PHE A 166 9.20 24.01 21.88
C PHE A 166 9.87 25.22 22.56
N GLU A 167 10.06 25.13 23.89
CA GLU A 167 10.69 26.18 24.68
C GLU A 167 12.20 26.21 24.48
N ALA A 168 12.83 25.05 24.31
CA ALA A 168 14.26 24.86 24.10
C ALA A 168 14.52 23.96 22.90
N PRO A 169 14.27 24.45 21.66
CA PRO A 169 14.41 23.63 20.48
C PRO A 169 15.84 23.21 20.22
N VAL A 170 16.04 21.93 19.88
CA VAL A 170 17.34 21.31 19.63
C VAL A 170 17.57 21.20 18.10
N ASN A 171 18.85 21.24 17.74
CA ASN A 171 19.32 20.77 16.43
C ASN A 171 20.12 19.49 16.68
N ILE A 172 19.80 18.43 15.94
CA ILE A 172 20.60 17.22 15.95
C ILE A 172 21.86 17.46 15.10
N THR A 173 23.00 17.03 15.57
CA THR A 173 24.25 17.11 14.81
C THR A 173 24.31 16.03 13.74
N TYR A 174 25.16 16.22 12.74
CA TYR A 174 25.39 15.22 11.70
C TYR A 174 25.83 13.86 12.27
N ASP A 175 26.76 13.88 13.23
CA ASP A 175 27.29 12.64 13.82
C ASP A 175 26.21 11.89 14.60
N GLU A 176 25.37 12.58 15.39
CA GLU A 176 24.23 11.97 16.09
C GLU A 176 23.25 11.32 15.10
N ILE A 177 22.91 11.99 13.98
CA ILE A 177 22.04 11.42 12.97
C ILE A 177 22.64 10.15 12.37
N ILE A 178 23.94 10.16 12.06
CA ILE A 178 24.60 8.98 11.48
C ILE A 178 24.64 7.81 12.47
N ASP A 179 24.90 8.08 13.73
CA ASP A 179 24.91 7.05 14.77
C ASP A 179 23.51 6.45 14.97
N ASP A 180 22.46 7.28 15.00
CA ASP A 180 21.08 6.85 15.12
C ASP A 180 20.64 6.02 13.89
N PHE A 181 21.02 6.43 12.68
CA PHE A 181 20.75 5.66 11.46
C PHE A 181 21.49 4.31 11.47
N ASN A 182 22.73 4.27 11.86
CA ASN A 182 23.49 3.02 11.95
C ASN A 182 22.83 2.05 12.95
N ASN A 183 22.39 2.54 14.09
CA ASN A 183 21.67 1.75 15.09
C ASN A 183 20.34 1.25 14.51
N LEU A 184 19.56 2.11 13.88
CA LEU A 184 18.29 1.76 13.25
C LEU A 184 18.46 0.69 12.16
N ILE A 185 19.37 0.90 11.21
CA ILE A 185 19.63 -0.01 10.09
C ILE A 185 20.12 -1.37 10.59
N SER A 186 20.88 -1.40 11.71
CA SER A 186 21.32 -2.66 12.30
C SER A 186 20.19 -3.46 12.98
N ALA A 187 19.10 -2.78 13.37
CA ALA A 187 17.98 -3.37 14.09
C ALA A 187 16.79 -3.74 13.19
N VAL A 188 16.71 -3.18 11.97
CA VAL A 188 15.56 -3.32 11.07
C VAL A 188 15.99 -3.95 9.75
N ASP A 189 15.28 -4.98 9.30
CA ASP A 189 15.59 -5.66 8.03
C ASP A 189 15.20 -4.83 6.80
N HIS A 190 14.14 -4.02 6.92
CA HIS A 190 13.66 -3.20 5.80
C HIS A 190 12.97 -1.93 6.28
N ILE A 191 13.31 -0.80 5.65
CA ILE A 191 12.60 0.49 5.80
C ILE A 191 12.15 0.92 4.41
N TYR A 192 10.83 1.12 4.24
CA TYR A 192 10.27 1.53 2.96
C TYR A 192 10.49 3.03 2.69
N GLU A 193 10.28 3.87 3.71
CA GLU A 193 10.36 5.33 3.58
C GLU A 193 11.03 5.96 4.79
N ILE A 194 11.97 6.85 4.54
CA ILE A 194 12.56 7.73 5.55
C ILE A 194 12.22 9.16 5.16
N ARG A 195 11.56 9.88 6.05
CA ARG A 195 11.24 11.30 5.88
C ARG A 195 12.09 12.14 6.83
N LEU A 196 12.82 13.09 6.27
CA LEU A 196 13.55 14.08 7.06
C LEU A 196 12.61 15.26 7.35
N ILE A 197 12.42 15.56 8.63
CA ILE A 197 11.52 16.60 9.08
C ILE A 197 12.35 17.68 9.79
N GLY A 198 12.00 18.93 9.55
CA GLY A 198 12.63 20.10 10.20
C GLY A 198 11.75 21.32 10.04
N GLY A 199 12.13 22.39 10.72
CA GLY A 199 11.54 23.71 10.53
C GLY A 199 12.27 24.49 9.42
N GLU A 200 11.64 25.54 8.88
CA GLU A 200 12.23 26.55 8.00
C GLU A 200 12.71 27.77 8.79
#